data_bbd79661a888ceccfb796bdaa712031c
#
_entry.id   bbd79661a888ceccfb796bdaa712031c
#
_cell.length_a   1.000
_cell.length_b   1.000
_cell.length_c   1.000
_cell.angle_alpha   90.00
_cell.angle_beta   90.00
_cell.angle_gamma   90.00
#
_symmetry.space_group_name_H-M   'P 1'
#
loop_
_entity.id
_entity.type
_entity.pdbx_description
1 polymer ?
#
loop_
_entity_poly.entity_id
_entity_poly.type
_entity_poly.pdbx_seq_one_letter_code
_entity_poly.pdbx_strand_id
1 'polypeptide(L)'
;MADSKQLLQAISYFQKYPVYEKLFSLMKQKYARLGHFGGTFVLDSLTDSDRGTLSGFLGMDIADMEPVKILFTRLNAALGKSRFAALSWEDILTKYYGMPLLVNRDVHLQRQQEKEAFFQACLSDCKDPDIRNWLAEVLLEQKSGCRIIEKQFANDAMQLRQMLQRLTYALERLPARRGQKQLLPVFAAMTTGNPHYFDDGTTACNLLLNYGAYRYGQSDTKLSGIEQRESLLYQMGLLKDSLSNTCLAYGILGQTADSALHQGLYGFCQEKQALQITLGTLSQLRQLVAASEIDTHNLPAAPTAAMTETATESTAHAITAPQKRHAVYILENPSAFSYLVSKYPMYAFLCTTGQLKLASYAAMDLFPDTYTFYYAGDFDPEGLQIAQDLKKWYGSRMILWNYTKEYYQQAISDLTLSPARIHKLEKIIIKDLLEIKQCLLTEKHPAYQEKILDSYLIETLAD
;
A
#
# COMPACT_ATOMS: atom_id res chain seq x y z
N MET A 1 -25.71 54.81 3.36
CA MET A 1 -26.67 53.69 3.37
C MET A 1 -27.65 53.93 2.23
N ALA A 2 -27.60 53.17 1.13
CA ALA A 2 -28.59 53.24 0.06
C ALA A 2 -29.96 52.97 0.68
N ASP A 3 -30.98 53.79 0.31
CA ASP A 3 -32.32 53.73 0.87
C ASP A 3 -32.88 52.29 0.67
N SER A 4 -33.08 51.55 1.76
CA SER A 4 -33.54 50.14 1.74
C SER A 4 -34.83 49.97 0.91
N LYS A 5 -35.65 51.01 0.84
CA LYS A 5 -36.88 51.06 0.06
C LYS A 5 -36.58 51.09 -1.46
N GLN A 6 -35.57 51.86 -1.87
CA GLN A 6 -35.20 52.00 -3.28
C GLN A 6 -34.56 50.72 -3.81
N LEU A 7 -33.77 50.02 -2.95
CA LEU A 7 -33.18 48.71 -3.29
C LEU A 7 -34.26 47.64 -3.50
N LEU A 8 -35.27 47.57 -2.63
CA LEU A 8 -36.39 46.65 -2.79
C LEU A 8 -37.20 46.92 -4.07
N GLN A 9 -37.38 48.21 -4.42
CA GLN A 9 -38.03 48.58 -5.68
C GLN A 9 -37.21 48.17 -6.91
N ALA A 10 -35.87 48.26 -6.84
CA ALA A 10 -35.00 47.83 -7.91
C ALA A 10 -35.09 46.31 -8.11
N ILE A 11 -35.04 45.55 -7.02
CA ILE A 11 -35.19 44.09 -7.09
C ILE A 11 -36.53 43.70 -7.70
N SER A 12 -37.65 44.28 -7.22
CA SER A 12 -38.98 44.03 -7.77
C SER A 12 -39.08 44.34 -9.28
N TYR A 13 -38.38 45.41 -9.72
CA TYR A 13 -38.32 45.77 -11.13
C TYR A 13 -37.54 44.72 -11.95
N PHE A 14 -36.34 44.38 -11.51
CA PHE A 14 -35.51 43.45 -12.26
C PHE A 14 -36.04 42.01 -12.25
N GLN A 15 -36.69 41.56 -11.17
CA GLN A 15 -37.33 40.25 -11.10
C GLN A 15 -38.55 40.09 -12.02
N LYS A 16 -39.18 41.20 -12.41
CA LYS A 16 -40.36 41.20 -13.28
C LYS A 16 -40.04 40.70 -14.71
N TYR A 17 -38.80 40.86 -15.18
CA TYR A 17 -38.40 40.60 -16.56
C TYR A 17 -37.29 39.50 -16.61
N PRO A 18 -37.56 38.34 -17.22
CA PRO A 18 -36.63 37.20 -17.24
C PRO A 18 -35.25 37.51 -17.84
N VAL A 19 -35.15 38.48 -18.74
CA VAL A 19 -33.88 38.88 -19.38
C VAL A 19 -32.83 39.34 -18.37
N TYR A 20 -33.26 39.97 -17.28
CA TYR A 20 -32.31 40.39 -16.23
C TYR A 20 -31.74 39.22 -15.43
N GLU A 21 -32.45 38.12 -15.29
CA GLU A 21 -31.88 36.89 -14.69
C GLU A 21 -30.69 36.40 -15.49
N LYS A 22 -30.85 36.33 -16.84
CA LYS A 22 -29.73 35.93 -17.73
C LYS A 22 -28.55 36.94 -17.61
N LEU A 23 -28.84 38.24 -17.66
CA LEU A 23 -27.82 39.28 -17.55
C LEU A 23 -27.10 39.22 -16.18
N PHE A 24 -27.85 39.11 -15.10
CA PHE A 24 -27.31 39.07 -13.72
C PHE A 24 -26.47 37.81 -13.47
N SER A 25 -26.84 36.66 -14.05
CA SER A 25 -26.03 35.46 -14.03
C SER A 25 -24.66 35.68 -14.68
N LEU A 26 -24.63 36.30 -15.87
CA LEU A 26 -23.39 36.69 -16.54
C LEU A 26 -22.55 37.69 -15.76
N MET A 27 -23.22 38.71 -15.15
CA MET A 27 -22.55 39.68 -14.30
C MET A 27 -21.93 39.02 -13.06
N LYS A 28 -22.65 38.12 -12.38
CA LYS A 28 -22.17 37.33 -11.23
C LYS A 28 -20.98 36.48 -11.61
N GLN A 29 -21.06 35.75 -12.72
CA GLN A 29 -19.94 34.93 -13.21
C GLN A 29 -18.68 35.74 -13.53
N LYS A 30 -18.84 36.90 -14.15
CA LYS A 30 -17.71 37.80 -14.45
C LYS A 30 -17.11 38.38 -13.17
N TYR A 31 -17.94 38.84 -12.26
CA TYR A 31 -17.49 39.37 -10.96
C TYR A 31 -16.71 38.29 -10.19
N ALA A 32 -17.24 37.08 -10.13
CA ALA A 32 -16.55 35.96 -9.49
C ALA A 32 -15.16 35.72 -10.09
N ARG A 33 -14.99 35.89 -11.40
CA ARG A 33 -13.70 35.67 -12.08
C ARG A 33 -12.74 36.87 -11.96
N LEU A 34 -13.23 38.08 -12.04
CA LEU A 34 -12.40 39.30 -12.19
C LEU A 34 -12.25 40.09 -10.86
N GLY A 35 -13.12 39.88 -9.88
CA GLY A 35 -13.17 40.68 -8.64
C GLY A 35 -13.79 42.07 -8.82
N HIS A 36 -14.26 42.38 -10.01
CA HIS A 36 -14.94 43.67 -10.30
C HIS A 36 -15.88 43.51 -11.49
N PHE A 37 -16.82 44.40 -11.62
CA PHE A 37 -17.66 44.49 -12.82
C PHE A 37 -16.91 45.11 -13.97
N GLY A 38 -16.93 44.46 -15.14
CA GLY A 38 -16.25 44.98 -16.32
C GLY A 38 -16.45 44.12 -17.57
N GLY A 39 -15.95 44.63 -18.68
CA GLY A 39 -15.93 43.92 -19.97
C GLY A 39 -17.31 43.88 -20.66
N THR A 40 -17.48 42.92 -21.57
CA THR A 40 -18.68 42.76 -22.41
C THR A 40 -19.48 41.54 -21.97
N PHE A 41 -20.78 41.68 -21.80
CA PHE A 41 -21.72 40.59 -21.58
C PHE A 41 -22.33 40.22 -22.93
N VAL A 42 -22.41 38.92 -23.21
CA VAL A 42 -22.96 38.38 -24.45
C VAL A 42 -24.23 37.63 -24.10
N LEU A 43 -25.33 38.04 -24.67
CA LEU A 43 -26.67 37.46 -24.50
C LEU A 43 -27.11 36.86 -25.84
N ASP A 44 -27.37 35.57 -25.83
CA ASP A 44 -27.84 34.83 -27.00
C ASP A 44 -29.32 34.46 -26.81
N SER A 45 -30.02 34.17 -27.91
CA SER A 45 -31.38 33.63 -27.90
C SER A 45 -32.37 34.49 -27.11
N LEU A 46 -32.37 35.80 -27.36
CA LEU A 46 -33.31 36.72 -26.76
C LEU A 46 -34.62 36.77 -27.55
N THR A 47 -35.75 36.78 -26.85
CA THR A 47 -37.08 37.07 -27.43
C THR A 47 -37.22 38.52 -27.79
N ASP A 48 -38.19 38.88 -28.64
CA ASP A 48 -38.48 40.27 -28.97
C ASP A 48 -38.86 41.09 -27.71
N SER A 49 -39.56 40.49 -26.76
CA SER A 49 -39.89 41.06 -25.46
C SER A 49 -38.64 41.36 -24.64
N ASP A 50 -37.64 40.42 -24.64
CA ASP A 50 -36.35 40.60 -23.95
C ASP A 50 -35.58 41.77 -24.57
N ARG A 51 -35.53 41.81 -25.93
CA ARG A 51 -34.88 42.88 -26.70
C ARG A 51 -35.53 44.26 -26.40
N GLY A 52 -36.84 44.32 -26.43
CA GLY A 52 -37.57 45.56 -26.08
C GLY A 52 -37.30 46.03 -24.67
N THR A 53 -37.27 45.12 -23.70
CA THR A 53 -36.98 45.45 -22.30
C THR A 53 -35.53 45.97 -22.11
N LEU A 54 -34.56 45.32 -22.72
CA LEU A 54 -33.15 45.74 -22.68
C LEU A 54 -32.92 47.05 -23.44
N SER A 55 -33.54 47.23 -24.64
CA SER A 55 -33.48 48.47 -25.42
C SER A 55 -33.97 49.66 -24.59
N GLY A 56 -35.10 49.47 -23.91
CA GLY A 56 -35.65 50.51 -23.04
C GLY A 56 -34.75 50.86 -21.84
N PHE A 57 -34.13 49.87 -21.22
CA PHE A 57 -33.21 50.11 -20.11
C PHE A 57 -31.89 50.74 -20.57
N LEU A 58 -31.30 50.21 -21.66
CA LEU A 58 -30.02 50.68 -22.19
C LEU A 58 -30.08 52.01 -22.93
N GLY A 59 -31.28 52.43 -23.30
CA GLY A 59 -31.49 53.61 -24.15
C GLY A 59 -30.86 53.46 -25.53
N MET A 60 -30.89 52.26 -26.12
CA MET A 60 -30.37 51.96 -27.45
C MET A 60 -31.18 50.84 -28.11
N ASP A 61 -31.29 50.92 -29.41
CA ASP A 61 -31.90 49.84 -30.19
C ASP A 61 -30.97 48.62 -30.35
N ILE A 62 -31.47 47.46 -29.97
CA ILE A 62 -30.78 46.14 -30.10
C ILE A 62 -31.61 45.10 -30.87
N ALA A 63 -32.66 45.54 -31.60
CA ALA A 63 -33.59 44.63 -32.27
C ALA A 63 -32.89 43.65 -33.21
N ASP A 64 -31.93 44.14 -34.02
CA ASP A 64 -31.23 43.36 -35.05
C ASP A 64 -29.91 42.75 -34.61
N MET A 65 -29.58 42.86 -33.27
CA MET A 65 -28.33 42.33 -32.75
C MET A 65 -28.48 40.87 -32.33
N GLU A 66 -27.70 39.94 -32.94
CA GLU A 66 -27.58 38.52 -32.53
C GLU A 66 -26.13 38.06 -32.70
N PRO A 67 -25.40 37.75 -31.62
CA PRO A 67 -25.75 37.93 -30.20
C PRO A 67 -25.70 39.40 -29.74
N VAL A 68 -26.48 39.71 -28.72
CA VAL A 68 -26.46 41.05 -28.11
C VAL A 68 -25.23 41.20 -27.22
N LYS A 69 -24.36 42.16 -27.55
CA LYS A 69 -23.11 42.46 -26.80
C LYS A 69 -23.26 43.75 -26.03
N ILE A 70 -23.24 43.67 -24.71
CA ILE A 70 -23.43 44.83 -23.81
C ILE A 70 -22.14 45.08 -23.02
N LEU A 71 -21.55 46.26 -23.19
CA LEU A 71 -20.43 46.71 -22.37
C LEU A 71 -20.90 47.07 -20.97
N PHE A 72 -20.14 46.74 -19.93
CA PHE A 72 -20.44 47.10 -18.56
C PHE A 72 -20.58 48.62 -18.37
N THR A 73 -19.73 49.43 -19.03
CA THR A 73 -19.81 50.90 -18.99
C THR A 73 -21.17 51.43 -19.44
N ARG A 74 -21.79 50.77 -20.43
CA ARG A 74 -23.14 51.13 -20.91
C ARG A 74 -24.21 50.70 -19.88
N LEU A 75 -24.12 49.52 -19.29
CA LEU A 75 -25.01 49.10 -18.21
C LEU A 75 -24.94 50.05 -17.02
N ASN A 76 -23.73 50.45 -16.65
CA ASN A 76 -23.52 51.38 -15.55
C ASN A 76 -24.07 52.79 -15.87
N ALA A 77 -23.88 53.28 -17.09
CA ALA A 77 -24.46 54.53 -17.55
C ALA A 77 -26.00 54.46 -17.59
N ALA A 78 -26.59 53.34 -17.99
CA ALA A 78 -28.04 53.15 -17.98
C ALA A 78 -28.60 53.13 -16.55
N LEU A 79 -27.94 52.48 -15.61
CA LEU A 79 -28.30 52.51 -14.19
C LEU A 79 -28.26 53.94 -13.65
N GLY A 80 -27.19 54.68 -13.95
CA GLY A 80 -27.02 56.07 -13.51
C GLY A 80 -28.05 57.06 -14.10
N LYS A 81 -28.71 56.72 -15.21
CA LYS A 81 -29.81 57.48 -15.79
C LYS A 81 -31.19 56.99 -15.35
N SER A 82 -31.28 55.91 -14.64
CA SER A 82 -32.52 55.32 -14.15
C SER A 82 -32.93 55.90 -12.80
N ARG A 83 -34.14 55.59 -12.40
CA ARG A 83 -34.63 55.94 -11.04
C ARG A 83 -33.83 55.23 -9.92
N PHE A 84 -32.92 54.33 -10.27
CA PHE A 84 -32.05 53.59 -9.36
C PHE A 84 -30.59 54.09 -9.37
N ALA A 85 -30.36 55.33 -9.86
CA ALA A 85 -29.02 55.91 -10.01
C ALA A 85 -28.19 56.00 -8.72
N ALA A 86 -28.83 55.99 -7.56
CA ALA A 86 -28.16 55.98 -6.25
C ALA A 86 -27.66 54.61 -5.81
N LEU A 87 -28.01 53.51 -6.54
CA LEU A 87 -27.63 52.16 -6.21
C LEU A 87 -26.42 51.71 -7.03
N SER A 88 -25.58 50.87 -6.43
CA SER A 88 -24.53 50.15 -7.16
C SER A 88 -25.03 48.82 -7.70
N TRP A 89 -24.37 48.29 -8.76
CA TRP A 89 -24.65 46.96 -9.24
C TRP A 89 -24.34 45.89 -8.19
N GLU A 90 -23.39 46.14 -7.29
CA GLU A 90 -23.02 45.24 -6.20
C GLU A 90 -24.17 45.16 -5.18
N ASP A 91 -24.75 46.26 -4.77
CA ASP A 91 -25.91 46.27 -3.86
C ASP A 91 -27.10 45.52 -4.47
N ILE A 92 -27.38 45.81 -5.76
CA ILE A 92 -28.50 45.20 -6.49
C ILE A 92 -28.31 43.68 -6.56
N LEU A 93 -27.14 43.19 -7.01
CA LEU A 93 -26.90 41.76 -7.19
C LEU A 93 -26.79 41.04 -5.86
N THR A 94 -26.16 41.63 -4.86
CA THR A 94 -26.09 41.08 -3.49
C THR A 94 -27.51 40.87 -2.94
N LYS A 95 -28.38 41.84 -3.11
CA LYS A 95 -29.78 41.76 -2.64
C LYS A 95 -30.60 40.79 -3.50
N TYR A 96 -30.40 40.80 -4.82
CA TYR A 96 -31.09 39.91 -5.76
C TYR A 96 -30.84 38.44 -5.47
N TYR A 97 -29.57 38.07 -5.18
CA TYR A 97 -29.18 36.69 -4.86
C TYR A 97 -29.29 36.37 -3.35
N GLY A 98 -29.53 37.33 -2.50
CA GLY A 98 -29.61 37.15 -1.04
C GLY A 98 -28.28 36.82 -0.36
N MET A 99 -27.15 36.98 -1.09
CA MET A 99 -25.80 36.66 -0.59
C MET A 99 -24.77 37.63 -1.21
N PRO A 100 -23.65 37.90 -0.54
CA PRO A 100 -22.55 38.67 -1.10
C PRO A 100 -21.99 38.05 -2.38
N LEU A 101 -21.51 38.88 -3.29
CA LEU A 101 -20.78 38.40 -4.48
C LEU A 101 -19.40 37.91 -4.07
N LEU A 102 -19.09 36.67 -4.38
CA LEU A 102 -17.81 36.04 -4.03
C LEU A 102 -16.87 36.07 -5.24
N VAL A 103 -15.59 36.31 -4.97
CA VAL A 103 -14.51 36.23 -5.96
C VAL A 103 -13.90 34.83 -5.87
N ASN A 104 -13.77 34.14 -6.99
CA ASN A 104 -13.23 32.76 -7.03
C ASN A 104 -11.87 32.67 -6.36
N ARG A 105 -11.00 33.66 -6.55
CA ARG A 105 -9.68 33.71 -5.91
C ARG A 105 -9.79 33.69 -4.38
N ASP A 106 -10.71 34.45 -3.81
CA ASP A 106 -10.87 34.57 -2.36
C ASP A 106 -11.49 33.30 -1.79
N VAL A 107 -12.43 32.69 -2.52
CA VAL A 107 -13.00 31.36 -2.17
C VAL A 107 -11.92 30.27 -2.18
N HIS A 108 -11.04 30.28 -3.19
CA HIS A 108 -9.92 29.33 -3.24
C HIS A 108 -8.94 29.56 -2.09
N LEU A 109 -8.59 30.81 -1.81
CA LEU A 109 -7.68 31.16 -0.72
C LEU A 109 -8.25 30.73 0.63
N GLN A 110 -9.52 31.03 0.87
CA GLN A 110 -10.21 30.63 2.10
C GLN A 110 -10.23 29.09 2.26
N ARG A 111 -10.58 28.34 1.20
CA ARG A 111 -10.56 26.87 1.24
C ARG A 111 -9.16 26.33 1.51
N GLN A 112 -8.14 26.95 0.94
CA GLN A 112 -6.76 26.56 1.20
C GLN A 112 -6.37 26.80 2.66
N GLN A 113 -6.73 27.96 3.22
CA GLN A 113 -6.48 28.26 4.64
C GLN A 113 -7.24 27.32 5.58
N GLU A 114 -8.49 27.00 5.27
CA GLU A 114 -9.29 26.03 6.04
C GLU A 114 -8.65 24.63 6.00
N LYS A 115 -8.17 24.21 4.82
CA LYS A 115 -7.46 22.94 4.65
C LYS A 115 -6.15 22.90 5.45
N GLU A 116 -5.35 23.96 5.36
CA GLU A 116 -4.09 24.07 6.09
C GLU A 116 -4.31 24.07 7.61
N ALA A 117 -5.28 24.83 8.09
CA ALA A 117 -5.66 24.85 9.51
C ALA A 117 -6.14 23.47 9.99
N PHE A 118 -6.94 22.78 9.18
CA PHE A 118 -7.40 21.42 9.47
C PHE A 118 -6.20 20.43 9.56
N PHE A 119 -5.26 20.49 8.62
CA PHE A 119 -4.10 19.62 8.62
C PHE A 119 -3.19 19.90 9.82
N GLN A 120 -2.97 21.15 10.16
CA GLN A 120 -2.22 21.51 11.38
C GLN A 120 -2.90 21.00 12.66
N ALA A 121 -4.23 21.05 12.72
CA ALA A 121 -4.96 20.47 13.85
C ALA A 121 -4.78 18.95 13.94
N CYS A 122 -4.83 18.24 12.80
CA CYS A 122 -4.58 16.78 12.77
C CYS A 122 -3.15 16.43 13.21
N LEU A 123 -2.14 17.22 12.83
CA LEU A 123 -0.76 17.04 13.27
C LEU A 123 -0.59 17.31 14.77
N SER A 124 -1.30 18.30 15.31
CA SER A 124 -1.27 18.64 16.74
C SER A 124 -1.93 17.55 17.60
N ASP A 125 -2.93 16.84 17.07
CA ASP A 125 -3.58 15.72 17.75
C ASP A 125 -2.65 14.49 17.87
N CYS A 126 -1.60 14.39 17.04
CA CYS A 126 -0.67 13.27 17.02
C CYS A 126 0.46 13.45 18.03
N LYS A 127 0.56 12.53 19.02
CA LYS A 127 1.55 12.61 20.11
C LYS A 127 2.90 11.98 19.74
N ASP A 128 2.88 10.88 19.01
CA ASP A 128 4.07 10.15 18.61
C ASP A 128 4.86 10.91 17.51
N PRO A 129 6.15 11.23 17.75
CA PRO A 129 6.95 12.01 16.79
C PRO A 129 7.12 11.34 15.43
N ASP A 130 7.34 10.02 15.39
CA ASP A 130 7.50 9.26 14.14
C ASP A 130 6.23 9.32 13.28
N ILE A 131 5.08 9.10 13.92
CA ILE A 131 3.78 9.14 13.24
C ILE A 131 3.46 10.56 12.79
N ARG A 132 3.79 11.56 13.60
CA ARG A 132 3.62 12.98 13.26
C ARG A 132 4.47 13.37 12.06
N ASN A 133 5.73 12.94 12.00
CA ASN A 133 6.63 13.22 10.87
C ASN A 133 6.11 12.58 9.59
N TRP A 134 5.72 11.30 9.63
CA TRP A 134 5.07 10.65 8.49
C TRP A 134 3.83 11.41 8.03
N LEU A 135 2.95 11.78 8.97
CA LEU A 135 1.69 12.47 8.63
C LEU A 135 1.98 13.86 8.05
N ALA A 136 3.02 14.56 8.54
CA ALA A 136 3.46 15.83 7.99
C ALA A 136 3.97 15.71 6.55
N GLU A 137 4.78 14.68 6.25
CA GLU A 137 5.21 14.40 4.87
C GLU A 137 4.02 14.14 3.94
N VAL A 138 3.04 13.37 4.40
CA VAL A 138 1.83 13.07 3.61
C VAL A 138 0.99 14.33 3.38
N LEU A 139 0.76 15.14 4.43
CA LEU A 139 -0.18 16.27 4.40
C LEU A 139 0.44 17.53 3.80
N LEU A 140 1.68 17.87 4.16
CA LEU A 140 2.33 19.13 3.81
C LEU A 140 3.25 19.01 2.60
N GLU A 141 3.99 17.89 2.48
CA GLU A 141 4.91 17.67 1.36
C GLU A 141 4.26 16.92 0.19
N GLN A 142 2.98 16.61 0.29
CA GLN A 142 2.17 15.93 -0.75
C GLN A 142 2.75 14.60 -1.21
N LYS A 143 3.40 13.86 -0.31
CA LYS A 143 3.94 12.53 -0.60
C LYS A 143 2.86 11.45 -0.73
N SER A 144 3.28 10.22 -0.87
CA SER A 144 2.39 9.07 -1.02
C SER A 144 1.31 9.05 0.08
N GLY A 145 0.05 8.86 -0.31
CA GLY A 145 -1.12 8.93 0.60
C GLY A 145 -1.87 10.26 0.57
N CYS A 146 -1.25 11.38 0.15
CA CYS A 146 -1.86 12.71 0.12
C CYS A 146 -3.20 12.72 -0.64
N ARG A 147 -3.23 12.17 -1.86
CA ARG A 147 -4.46 12.13 -2.69
C ARG A 147 -5.63 11.43 -2.02
N ILE A 148 -5.35 10.40 -1.21
CA ILE A 148 -6.38 9.66 -0.46
C ILE A 148 -7.00 10.58 0.58
N ILE A 149 -6.16 11.30 1.33
CA ILE A 149 -6.58 12.23 2.38
C ILE A 149 -7.31 13.44 1.79
N GLU A 150 -6.81 14.02 0.70
CA GLU A 150 -7.46 15.15 0.02
C GLU A 150 -8.86 14.81 -0.50
N LYS A 151 -9.02 13.62 -1.07
CA LYS A 151 -10.33 13.14 -1.50
C LYS A 151 -11.30 13.00 -0.33
N GLN A 152 -10.84 12.47 0.80
CA GLN A 152 -11.66 12.35 2.00
C GLN A 152 -11.97 13.69 2.63
N PHE A 153 -11.00 14.62 2.67
CA PHE A 153 -11.21 15.98 3.16
C PHE A 153 -12.30 16.71 2.36
N ALA A 154 -12.27 16.58 1.03
CA ALA A 154 -13.28 17.20 0.16
C ALA A 154 -14.68 16.61 0.36
N ASN A 155 -14.80 15.35 0.76
CA ASN A 155 -16.06 14.67 1.02
C ASN A 155 -16.61 14.99 2.42
N ASP A 156 -15.80 14.77 3.46
CA ASP A 156 -16.17 14.98 4.86
C ASP A 156 -14.93 15.16 5.73
N ALA A 157 -14.61 16.40 6.07
CA ALA A 157 -13.45 16.73 6.90
C ALA A 157 -13.56 16.19 8.34
N MET A 158 -14.78 16.14 8.91
CA MET A 158 -14.96 15.63 10.27
C MET A 158 -14.74 14.13 10.33
N GLN A 159 -15.28 13.39 9.38
CA GLN A 159 -15.07 11.95 9.27
C GLN A 159 -13.58 11.63 9.03
N LEU A 160 -12.90 12.42 8.21
CA LEU A 160 -11.46 12.29 8.01
C LEU A 160 -10.68 12.47 9.33
N ARG A 161 -10.98 13.50 10.11
CA ARG A 161 -10.31 13.72 11.40
C ARG A 161 -10.48 12.55 12.35
N GLN A 162 -11.70 12.02 12.47
CA GLN A 162 -11.97 10.83 13.28
C GLN A 162 -11.20 9.60 12.78
N MET A 163 -11.13 9.43 11.46
CA MET A 163 -10.37 8.35 10.86
C MET A 163 -8.86 8.48 11.16
N LEU A 164 -8.28 9.67 11.00
CA LEU A 164 -6.87 9.91 11.31
C LEU A 164 -6.57 9.71 12.80
N GLN A 165 -7.44 10.15 13.70
CA GLN A 165 -7.28 9.93 15.14
C GLN A 165 -7.29 8.43 15.49
N ARG A 166 -8.20 7.63 14.92
CA ARG A 166 -8.23 6.17 15.12
C ARG A 166 -6.98 5.51 14.52
N LEU A 167 -6.57 5.95 13.33
CA LEU A 167 -5.37 5.42 12.68
C LEU A 167 -4.11 5.72 13.52
N THR A 168 -3.88 6.96 13.93
CA THR A 168 -2.71 7.32 14.75
C THR A 168 -2.70 6.59 16.09
N TYR A 169 -3.86 6.45 16.73
CA TYR A 169 -4.02 5.64 17.94
C TYR A 169 -3.63 4.16 17.71
N ALA A 170 -4.01 3.58 16.58
CA ALA A 170 -3.62 2.22 16.21
C ALA A 170 -2.10 2.14 15.91
N LEU A 171 -1.53 3.09 15.17
CA LEU A 171 -0.10 3.12 14.85
C LEU A 171 0.79 3.22 16.10
N GLU A 172 0.37 3.95 17.12
CA GLU A 172 1.07 4.00 18.42
C GLU A 172 1.11 2.63 19.13
N ARG A 173 0.17 1.73 18.81
CA ARG A 173 -0.03 0.42 19.44
C ARG A 173 0.34 -0.77 18.58
N LEU A 174 1.05 -0.53 17.48
CA LEU A 174 1.50 -1.61 16.61
C LEU A 174 2.23 -2.69 17.40
N PRO A 175 1.89 -3.98 17.22
CA PRO A 175 2.49 -5.08 17.98
C PRO A 175 4.01 -5.15 17.83
N ALA A 176 4.56 -4.81 16.65
CA ALA A 176 6.00 -4.78 16.39
C ALA A 176 6.77 -3.84 17.32
N ARG A 177 6.15 -2.76 17.85
CA ARG A 177 6.77 -1.86 18.83
C ARG A 177 7.10 -2.55 20.17
N ARG A 178 6.50 -3.71 20.43
CA ARG A 178 6.71 -4.54 21.63
C ARG A 178 7.34 -5.89 21.30
N GLY A 179 7.85 -6.08 20.08
CA GLY A 179 8.36 -7.36 19.60
C GLY A 179 7.31 -8.47 19.48
N GLN A 180 6.03 -8.09 19.39
CA GLN A 180 4.89 -9.02 19.35
C GLN A 180 4.27 -9.08 17.97
N LYS A 181 3.45 -10.11 17.74
CA LYS A 181 2.62 -10.26 16.54
C LYS A 181 1.18 -10.54 16.92
N GLN A 182 0.24 -10.03 16.13
CA GLN A 182 -1.20 -10.15 16.38
C GLN A 182 -1.97 -10.25 15.06
N LEU A 183 -3.10 -10.96 15.06
CA LEU A 183 -4.00 -11.00 13.91
C LEU A 183 -4.57 -9.61 13.61
N LEU A 184 -4.53 -9.18 12.35
CA LEU A 184 -5.01 -7.87 11.90
C LEU A 184 -6.46 -7.59 12.31
N PRO A 185 -7.45 -8.51 12.16
CA PRO A 185 -8.80 -8.25 12.61
C PRO A 185 -8.92 -8.05 14.13
N VAL A 186 -8.13 -8.79 14.93
CA VAL A 186 -8.09 -8.65 16.38
C VAL A 186 -7.50 -7.30 16.77
N PHE A 187 -6.39 -6.92 16.15
CA PHE A 187 -5.77 -5.61 16.33
C PHE A 187 -6.72 -4.47 15.95
N ALA A 188 -7.40 -4.59 14.81
CA ALA A 188 -8.40 -3.63 14.36
C ALA A 188 -9.55 -3.48 15.37
N ALA A 189 -10.12 -4.59 15.85
CA ALA A 189 -11.18 -4.58 16.86
C ALA A 189 -10.74 -3.89 18.15
N MET A 190 -9.54 -4.20 18.64
CA MET A 190 -9.01 -3.65 19.90
C MET A 190 -8.68 -2.15 19.81
N THR A 191 -8.22 -1.68 18.64
CA THR A 191 -7.76 -0.29 18.50
C THR A 191 -8.82 0.64 17.94
N THR A 192 -9.78 0.13 17.18
CA THR A 192 -10.79 0.95 16.49
C THR A 192 -12.24 0.58 16.82
N GLY A 193 -12.46 -0.55 17.50
CA GLY A 193 -13.79 -1.11 17.76
C GLY A 193 -14.42 -1.84 16.57
N ASN A 194 -13.73 -1.92 15.42
CA ASN A 194 -14.24 -2.57 14.21
C ASN A 194 -13.18 -3.54 13.66
N PRO A 195 -13.44 -4.87 13.64
CA PRO A 195 -12.51 -5.86 13.11
C PRO A 195 -12.20 -5.69 11.61
N HIS A 196 -13.09 -5.04 10.86
CA HIS A 196 -12.98 -4.79 9.42
C HIS A 196 -12.36 -3.42 9.06
N TYR A 197 -11.88 -2.69 10.07
CA TYR A 197 -11.39 -1.32 9.85
C TYR A 197 -10.19 -1.27 8.90
N PHE A 198 -9.32 -2.26 8.94
CA PHE A 198 -8.14 -2.39 8.11
C PHE A 198 -8.27 -3.46 7.02
N ASP A 199 -9.48 -3.80 6.59
CA ASP A 199 -9.68 -4.72 5.48
C ASP A 199 -9.12 -4.15 4.17
N ASP A 200 -8.74 -5.04 3.26
CA ASP A 200 -8.19 -4.66 1.96
C ASP A 200 -9.11 -3.69 1.22
N GLY A 201 -8.51 -2.67 0.63
CA GLY A 201 -9.23 -1.63 -0.12
C GLY A 201 -9.79 -0.50 0.72
N THR A 202 -9.83 -0.62 2.06
CA THR A 202 -10.25 0.50 2.92
C THR A 202 -9.22 1.64 2.89
N THR A 203 -9.69 2.86 3.07
CA THR A 203 -8.82 4.04 3.19
C THR A 203 -7.84 3.89 4.35
N ALA A 204 -8.30 3.36 5.49
CA ALA A 204 -7.48 3.14 6.67
C ALA A 204 -6.38 2.10 6.44
N CYS A 205 -6.68 0.99 5.74
CA CYS A 205 -5.68 -0.01 5.36
C CYS A 205 -4.61 0.59 4.44
N ASN A 206 -5.02 1.37 3.44
CA ASN A 206 -4.07 2.00 2.52
C ASN A 206 -3.13 2.97 3.25
N LEU A 207 -3.62 3.73 4.22
CA LEU A 207 -2.80 4.63 5.04
C LEU A 207 -1.94 3.86 6.06
N LEU A 208 -2.44 2.77 6.64
CA LEU A 208 -1.65 1.86 7.49
C LEU A 208 -0.44 1.32 6.71
N LEU A 209 -0.65 0.81 5.50
CA LEU A 209 0.40 0.31 4.63
C LEU A 209 1.37 1.42 4.20
N ASN A 210 0.87 2.62 3.95
CA ASN A 210 1.69 3.78 3.63
C ASN A 210 2.64 4.15 4.78
N TYR A 211 2.14 4.12 6.02
CA TYR A 211 2.98 4.30 7.20
C TYR A 211 4.02 3.18 7.33
N GLY A 212 3.63 1.91 7.08
CA GLY A 212 4.56 0.78 7.07
C GLY A 212 5.69 0.98 6.05
N ALA A 213 5.36 1.40 4.84
CA ALA A 213 6.34 1.70 3.80
C ALA A 213 7.30 2.84 4.19
N TYR A 214 6.77 3.91 4.79
CA TYR A 214 7.56 5.00 5.35
C TYR A 214 8.52 4.49 6.45
N ARG A 215 8.02 3.72 7.39
CA ARG A 215 8.77 3.27 8.57
C ARG A 215 9.90 2.28 8.22
N TYR A 216 9.70 1.45 7.18
CA TYR A 216 10.65 0.42 6.76
C TYR A 216 11.41 0.76 5.47
N GLY A 217 11.41 2.04 5.06
CA GLY A 217 12.22 2.53 3.94
C GLY A 217 11.74 2.10 2.55
N GLN A 218 10.44 1.77 2.42
CA GLN A 218 9.83 1.35 1.15
C GLN A 218 8.83 2.38 0.59
N SER A 219 8.92 3.64 1.04
CA SER A 219 7.94 4.70 0.71
C SER A 219 7.84 5.02 -0.79
N ASP A 220 8.93 4.82 -1.54
CA ASP A 220 8.98 5.11 -2.98
C ASP A 220 8.60 3.91 -3.85
N THR A 221 8.36 2.74 -3.27
CA THR A 221 7.92 1.55 -4.00
C THR A 221 6.40 1.57 -4.18
N LYS A 222 5.93 1.28 -5.39
CA LYS A 222 4.50 1.04 -5.62
C LYS A 222 4.11 -0.22 -4.88
N LEU A 223 3.29 -0.10 -3.83
CA LEU A 223 2.70 -1.20 -3.08
C LEU A 223 1.66 -1.95 -3.95
N SER A 224 2.10 -2.50 -5.07
CA SER A 224 1.22 -3.10 -6.08
C SER A 224 1.07 -4.62 -5.92
N GLY A 225 1.96 -5.27 -5.17
CA GLY A 225 1.93 -6.71 -4.95
C GLY A 225 1.26 -7.09 -3.64
N ILE A 226 0.49 -8.18 -3.64
CA ILE A 226 -0.10 -8.76 -2.42
C ILE A 226 1.00 -9.10 -1.42
N GLU A 227 2.12 -9.67 -1.90
CA GLU A 227 3.28 -10.07 -1.10
C GLU A 227 3.94 -8.89 -0.38
N GLN A 228 4.11 -7.75 -1.07
CA GLN A 228 4.67 -6.54 -0.46
C GLN A 228 3.78 -6.00 0.66
N ARG A 229 2.45 -6.03 0.45
CA ARG A 229 1.48 -5.60 1.46
C ARG A 229 1.50 -6.51 2.69
N GLU A 230 1.55 -7.82 2.49
CA GLU A 230 1.65 -8.81 3.57
C GLU A 230 2.98 -8.70 4.31
N SER A 231 4.09 -8.48 3.59
CA SER A 231 5.40 -8.23 4.19
C SER A 231 5.41 -6.99 5.09
N LEU A 232 4.81 -5.88 4.63
CA LEU A 232 4.69 -4.67 5.45
C LEU A 232 3.84 -4.90 6.70
N LEU A 233 2.70 -5.57 6.57
CA LEU A 233 1.88 -5.94 7.72
C LEU A 233 2.68 -6.80 8.70
N TYR A 234 3.40 -7.78 8.21
CA TYR A 234 4.24 -8.65 9.04
C TYR A 234 5.33 -7.87 9.77
N GLN A 235 6.01 -6.93 9.11
CA GLN A 235 7.01 -6.04 9.73
C GLN A 235 6.39 -5.14 10.81
N MET A 236 5.14 -4.73 10.64
CA MET A 236 4.36 -4.01 11.66
C MET A 236 3.85 -4.92 12.80
N GLY A 237 4.10 -6.22 12.73
CA GLY A 237 3.63 -7.21 13.69
C GLY A 237 2.18 -7.63 13.46
N LEU A 238 1.61 -7.37 12.28
CA LEU A 238 0.24 -7.68 11.93
C LEU A 238 0.18 -8.89 11.00
N LEU A 239 -0.62 -9.88 11.36
CA LEU A 239 -0.83 -11.11 10.60
C LEU A 239 -2.22 -11.10 9.99
N LYS A 240 -2.30 -11.17 8.67
CA LYS A 240 -3.60 -11.25 7.97
C LYS A 240 -4.21 -12.64 8.14
N ASP A 241 -3.38 -13.65 7.99
CA ASP A 241 -3.70 -15.06 8.18
C ASP A 241 -2.50 -15.79 8.79
N SER A 242 -2.71 -16.42 9.92
CA SER A 242 -1.66 -17.13 10.64
C SER A 242 -1.68 -18.64 10.43
N LEU A 243 -2.77 -19.22 9.89
CA LEU A 243 -2.97 -20.66 9.81
C LEU A 243 -2.84 -21.23 8.41
N SER A 244 -3.43 -20.59 7.39
CA SER A 244 -3.37 -21.08 6.00
C SER A 244 -2.10 -20.66 5.28
N ASN A 245 -1.38 -19.66 5.80
CA ASN A 245 -0.07 -19.26 5.29
C ASN A 245 1.00 -20.17 5.90
N THR A 246 1.47 -21.16 5.12
CA THR A 246 2.35 -22.24 5.58
C THR A 246 3.51 -22.45 4.60
N CYS A 247 4.62 -23.03 5.10
CA CYS A 247 5.67 -23.64 4.30
C CYS A 247 5.90 -25.09 4.75
N LEU A 248 6.34 -25.98 3.84
CA LEU A 248 6.79 -27.31 4.22
C LEU A 248 8.22 -27.24 4.74
N ALA A 249 8.51 -28.03 5.77
CA ALA A 249 9.82 -28.09 6.39
C ALA A 249 10.18 -29.54 6.75
N TYR A 250 11.49 -29.84 6.73
CA TYR A 250 12.05 -31.11 7.17
C TYR A 250 13.43 -30.84 7.78
N GLY A 251 13.74 -31.56 8.88
CA GLY A 251 15.04 -31.45 9.52
C GLY A 251 15.36 -30.10 10.12
N ILE A 252 14.34 -29.38 10.59
CA ILE A 252 14.46 -28.01 11.11
C ILE A 252 13.91 -27.95 12.53
N LEU A 253 14.71 -27.40 13.44
CA LEU A 253 14.38 -27.15 14.84
C LEU A 253 14.07 -25.65 15.03
N GLY A 254 13.18 -25.33 15.96
CA GLY A 254 12.84 -23.96 16.33
C GLY A 254 13.17 -23.69 17.79
N GLN A 255 13.65 -22.48 18.08
CA GLN A 255 13.85 -21.99 19.44
C GLN A 255 12.83 -20.90 19.74
N THR A 256 12.22 -20.97 20.90
CA THR A 256 11.28 -19.97 21.43
C THR A 256 12.04 -18.79 22.05
N ALA A 257 11.32 -17.75 22.48
CA ALA A 257 11.92 -16.53 23.02
C ALA A 257 12.79 -16.77 24.26
N ASP A 258 12.47 -17.78 25.06
CA ASP A 258 13.22 -18.24 26.24
C ASP A 258 14.37 -19.20 25.87
N SER A 259 14.67 -19.36 24.59
CA SER A 259 15.71 -20.25 24.05
C SER A 259 15.43 -21.75 24.23
N ALA A 260 14.23 -22.14 24.66
CA ALA A 260 13.83 -23.54 24.69
C ALA A 260 13.52 -24.07 23.28
N LEU A 261 13.67 -25.38 23.07
CA LEU A 261 13.25 -26.00 21.82
C LEU A 261 11.72 -26.08 21.71
N HIS A 262 11.19 -25.71 20.56
CA HIS A 262 9.78 -25.89 20.24
C HIS A 262 9.46 -27.38 20.10
N GLN A 263 8.74 -27.93 21.08
CA GLN A 263 8.54 -29.40 21.21
C GLN A 263 7.89 -30.04 19.99
N GLY A 264 6.96 -29.35 19.31
CA GLY A 264 6.35 -29.89 18.08
C GLY A 264 7.36 -30.04 16.95
N LEU A 265 8.22 -29.04 16.67
CA LEU A 265 9.26 -29.15 15.65
C LEU A 265 10.30 -30.22 16.03
N TYR A 266 10.66 -30.30 17.29
CA TYR A 266 11.57 -31.31 17.79
C TYR A 266 11.03 -32.74 17.58
N GLY A 267 9.74 -32.98 17.91
CA GLY A 267 9.10 -34.28 17.72
C GLY A 267 9.10 -34.72 16.24
N PHE A 268 8.76 -33.82 15.31
CA PHE A 268 8.81 -34.11 13.88
C PHE A 268 10.23 -34.44 13.38
N CYS A 269 11.25 -33.74 13.91
CA CYS A 269 12.64 -34.06 13.60
C CYS A 269 13.06 -35.44 14.13
N GLN A 270 12.65 -35.82 15.34
CA GLN A 270 12.91 -37.17 15.91
C GLN A 270 12.28 -38.26 15.07
N GLU A 271 11.05 -38.10 14.63
CA GLU A 271 10.32 -39.02 13.80
C GLU A 271 10.75 -38.99 12.32
N LYS A 272 11.68 -38.08 11.96
CA LYS A 272 12.14 -37.87 10.57
C LYS A 272 10.98 -37.63 9.61
N GLN A 273 10.03 -36.78 10.03
CA GLN A 273 8.84 -36.44 9.26
C GLN A 273 8.87 -35.00 8.80
N ALA A 274 8.35 -34.74 7.59
CA ALA A 274 8.10 -33.41 7.11
C ALA A 274 6.80 -32.87 7.73
N LEU A 275 6.75 -31.56 7.90
CA LEU A 275 5.57 -30.87 8.46
C LEU A 275 5.29 -29.57 7.74
N GLN A 276 4.04 -29.14 7.80
CA GLN A 276 3.67 -27.77 7.44
C GLN A 276 3.80 -26.85 8.65
N ILE A 277 4.69 -25.86 8.56
CA ILE A 277 4.83 -24.85 9.60
C ILE A 277 3.95 -23.65 9.23
N THR A 278 3.05 -23.26 10.12
CA THR A 278 2.20 -22.09 9.91
C THR A 278 2.94 -20.79 10.22
N LEU A 279 2.53 -19.69 9.60
CA LEU A 279 3.04 -18.36 9.93
C LEU A 279 2.83 -18.03 11.42
N GLY A 280 1.73 -18.50 12.01
CA GLY A 280 1.46 -18.36 13.44
C GLY A 280 2.50 -19.04 14.30
N THR A 281 2.90 -20.26 13.98
CA THR A 281 3.99 -20.97 14.68
C THR A 281 5.33 -20.24 14.50
N LEU A 282 5.69 -19.89 13.25
CA LEU A 282 6.92 -19.14 12.97
C LEU A 282 7.00 -17.82 13.75
N SER A 283 5.86 -17.15 13.92
CA SER A 283 5.80 -15.86 14.64
C SER A 283 6.11 -15.95 16.13
N GLN A 284 6.08 -17.15 16.71
CA GLN A 284 6.40 -17.41 18.13
C GLN A 284 7.85 -17.85 18.33
N LEU A 285 8.56 -18.12 17.24
CA LEU A 285 9.95 -18.56 17.28
C LEU A 285 10.91 -17.35 17.23
N ARG A 286 12.00 -17.49 17.96
CA ARG A 286 13.13 -16.56 17.92
C ARG A 286 14.10 -16.91 16.77
N GLN A 287 14.29 -18.21 16.53
CA GLN A 287 15.32 -18.70 15.62
C GLN A 287 14.94 -20.10 15.09
N LEU A 288 15.35 -20.38 13.85
CA LEU A 288 15.39 -21.73 13.28
C LEU A 288 16.83 -22.20 13.12
N VAL A 289 17.05 -23.51 13.26
CA VAL A 289 18.36 -24.15 13.04
C VAL A 289 18.15 -25.51 12.36
N ALA A 290 19.15 -25.98 11.63
CA ALA A 290 19.13 -27.35 11.06
C ALA A 290 19.27 -28.37 12.19
N ALA A 291 18.48 -29.46 12.14
CA ALA A 291 18.51 -30.50 13.16
C ALA A 291 19.86 -31.23 13.22
N SER A 292 20.58 -31.32 12.10
CA SER A 292 21.92 -31.92 12.00
C SER A 292 23.00 -31.21 12.82
N GLU A 293 22.73 -29.98 13.28
CA GLU A 293 23.70 -29.16 14.01
C GLU A 293 23.58 -29.29 15.54
N ILE A 294 22.49 -29.86 16.00
CA ILE A 294 22.25 -30.08 17.41
C ILE A 294 22.47 -31.57 17.72
N ASP A 295 23.37 -31.85 18.65
CA ASP A 295 23.53 -33.21 19.19
C ASP A 295 22.25 -33.59 19.96
N THR A 296 21.32 -34.20 19.26
CA THR A 296 20.02 -34.61 19.80
C THR A 296 20.12 -35.69 20.86
N HIS A 297 21.27 -36.36 20.98
CA HIS A 297 21.51 -37.39 22.01
C HIS A 297 21.73 -36.80 23.41
N ASN A 298 22.11 -35.52 23.50
CA ASN A 298 22.35 -34.81 24.76
C ASN A 298 21.18 -33.88 25.19
N LEU A 299 20.06 -33.91 24.49
CA LEU A 299 18.89 -33.13 24.89
C LEU A 299 18.09 -33.90 25.96
N PRO A 300 17.63 -33.23 27.05
CA PRO A 300 16.80 -33.89 28.05
C PRO A 300 15.50 -34.37 27.40
N ALA A 301 15.10 -35.60 27.71
CA ALA A 301 13.81 -36.13 27.34
C ALA A 301 12.71 -35.14 27.79
N ALA A 302 11.63 -35.00 26.98
CA ALA A 302 10.53 -34.12 27.29
C ALA A 302 10.09 -34.32 28.75
N PRO A 303 9.85 -33.25 29.53
CA PRO A 303 9.41 -33.39 30.91
C PRO A 303 8.05 -34.10 30.92
N THR A 304 8.01 -35.35 31.31
CA THR A 304 6.77 -35.98 31.78
C THR A 304 6.27 -35.13 32.97
N ALA A 305 5.03 -34.71 32.89
CA ALA A 305 4.39 -33.90 33.93
C ALA A 305 4.41 -34.66 35.27
N ALA A 306 5.40 -34.41 36.08
CA ALA A 306 5.49 -34.52 37.54
C ALA A 306 6.97 -34.42 37.93
N MET A 307 7.37 -33.24 38.43
CA MET A 307 8.16 -33.11 39.65
C MET A 307 8.54 -31.64 39.89
N THR A 308 8.18 -31.22 41.04
CA THR A 308 8.52 -30.02 41.80
C THR A 308 10.04 -29.75 41.86
N GLU A 309 10.35 -28.48 41.72
CA GLU A 309 11.45 -27.68 42.24
C GLU A 309 12.80 -28.39 42.57
N THR A 310 13.82 -28.07 41.79
CA THR A 310 15.09 -27.54 42.30
C THR A 310 15.83 -26.86 41.15
N ALA A 311 16.04 -25.57 41.34
CA ALA A 311 16.86 -24.74 40.44
C ALA A 311 18.30 -25.18 40.53
N THR A 312 18.85 -25.65 39.42
CA THR A 312 20.31 -25.77 39.23
C THR A 312 20.67 -24.97 37.97
N GLU A 313 21.60 -24.07 38.17
CA GLU A 313 22.20 -23.20 37.14
C GLU A 313 22.60 -24.02 35.90
N SER A 314 21.92 -23.75 34.80
CA SER A 314 22.28 -24.29 33.47
C SER A 314 23.42 -23.44 32.94
N THR A 315 24.62 -23.99 32.97
CA THR A 315 25.79 -23.46 32.28
C THR A 315 25.48 -23.28 30.77
N ALA A 316 25.54 -22.02 30.35
CA ALA A 316 25.55 -21.66 28.94
C ALA A 316 26.81 -22.26 28.28
N HIS A 317 26.66 -23.34 27.56
CA HIS A 317 27.75 -23.88 26.73
C HIS A 317 27.85 -22.99 25.49
N ALA A 318 28.86 -22.13 25.45
CA ALA A 318 29.32 -21.47 24.26
C ALA A 318 29.80 -22.51 23.27
N ILE A 319 29.09 -22.66 22.17
CA ILE A 319 29.49 -23.55 21.07
C ILE A 319 30.59 -22.83 20.29
N THR A 320 31.85 -23.16 20.59
CA THR A 320 33.00 -22.87 19.73
C THR A 320 33.37 -24.18 19.01
N ALA A 321 32.70 -24.42 17.87
CA ALA A 321 33.15 -25.44 16.90
C ALA A 321 33.47 -24.73 15.56
N PRO A 322 34.39 -25.29 14.72
CA PRO A 322 34.77 -24.69 13.47
C PRO A 322 33.54 -24.51 12.59
N GLN A 323 33.46 -23.32 11.92
CA GLN A 323 32.33 -22.89 11.11
C GLN A 323 32.08 -23.88 9.95
N LYS A 324 31.30 -24.93 10.19
CA LYS A 324 30.61 -25.63 9.11
C LYS A 324 29.59 -24.66 8.55
N ARG A 325 29.64 -24.45 7.24
CA ARG A 325 28.62 -23.63 6.57
C ARG A 325 27.25 -24.29 6.76
N HIS A 326 26.41 -23.65 7.55
CA HIS A 326 25.04 -24.10 7.78
C HIS A 326 24.25 -23.96 6.47
N ALA A 327 23.63 -25.03 6.00
CA ALA A 327 22.94 -25.10 4.72
C ALA A 327 21.47 -25.49 4.90
N VAL A 328 20.59 -24.78 4.18
CA VAL A 328 19.16 -25.15 4.03
C VAL A 328 18.85 -25.24 2.55
N TYR A 329 18.24 -26.33 2.13
CA TYR A 329 17.87 -26.60 0.75
C TYR A 329 16.39 -26.21 0.54
N ILE A 330 16.11 -25.36 -0.44
CA ILE A 330 14.80 -24.81 -0.68
C ILE A 330 14.31 -25.27 -2.04
N LEU A 331 13.19 -25.99 -2.06
CA LEU A 331 12.59 -26.52 -3.27
C LEU A 331 11.28 -25.79 -3.56
N GLU A 332 11.02 -25.51 -4.84
CA GLU A 332 9.73 -24.96 -5.26
C GLU A 332 8.65 -26.04 -5.23
N ASN A 333 8.97 -27.23 -5.71
CA ASN A 333 8.03 -28.31 -5.97
C ASN A 333 7.99 -29.34 -4.82
N PRO A 334 6.80 -29.66 -4.27
CA PRO A 334 6.65 -30.69 -3.23
C PRO A 334 7.14 -32.05 -3.63
N SER A 335 7.09 -32.43 -4.93
CA SER A 335 7.60 -33.74 -5.40
C SER A 335 9.12 -33.78 -5.31
N ALA A 336 9.78 -32.70 -5.76
CA ALA A 336 11.24 -32.56 -5.62
C ALA A 336 11.66 -32.54 -4.15
N PHE A 337 10.94 -31.84 -3.30
CA PHE A 337 11.15 -31.80 -1.86
C PHE A 337 11.05 -33.23 -1.26
N SER A 338 9.98 -33.97 -1.53
CA SER A 338 9.77 -35.32 -0.99
C SER A 338 10.86 -36.28 -1.43
N TYR A 339 11.27 -36.21 -2.71
CA TYR A 339 12.34 -37.05 -3.25
C TYR A 339 13.68 -36.76 -2.55
N LEU A 340 14.05 -35.47 -2.44
CA LEU A 340 15.35 -35.10 -1.85
C LEU A 340 15.40 -35.33 -0.34
N VAL A 341 14.32 -35.17 0.39
CA VAL A 341 14.21 -35.53 1.81
C VAL A 341 14.45 -37.02 1.99
N SER A 342 13.86 -37.86 1.13
CA SER A 342 14.08 -39.32 1.20
C SER A 342 15.54 -39.72 0.87
N LYS A 343 16.16 -39.04 -0.09
CA LYS A 343 17.54 -39.30 -0.52
C LYS A 343 18.59 -38.77 0.48
N TYR A 344 18.28 -37.63 1.13
CA TYR A 344 19.20 -36.93 2.01
C TYR A 344 18.58 -36.60 3.39
N PRO A 345 18.19 -37.61 4.19
CA PRO A 345 17.40 -37.42 5.42
C PRO A 345 18.17 -36.69 6.55
N MET A 346 19.45 -36.44 6.38
CA MET A 346 20.27 -35.73 7.38
C MET A 346 20.33 -34.22 7.19
N TYR A 347 19.71 -33.70 6.14
CA TYR A 347 19.79 -32.29 5.83
C TYR A 347 18.48 -31.53 6.10
N ALA A 348 18.57 -30.20 6.18
CA ALA A 348 17.44 -29.33 6.41
C ALA A 348 16.84 -28.86 5.07
N PHE A 349 15.53 -29.00 4.92
CA PHE A 349 14.80 -28.66 3.72
C PHE A 349 13.60 -27.75 4.03
N LEU A 350 13.34 -26.80 3.10
CA LEU A 350 12.11 -26.05 3.01
C LEU A 350 11.47 -26.28 1.64
N CYS A 351 10.13 -26.20 1.55
CA CYS A 351 9.44 -26.14 0.27
C CYS A 351 8.46 -24.97 0.24
N THR A 352 8.52 -24.19 -0.83
CA THR A 352 7.68 -23.01 -1.03
C THR A 352 6.29 -23.38 -1.57
N THR A 353 6.11 -24.60 -2.08
CA THR A 353 4.86 -25.08 -2.69
C THR A 353 4.35 -24.20 -3.84
N GLY A 354 5.23 -23.86 -4.77
CA GLY A 354 5.00 -22.91 -5.86
C GLY A 354 5.33 -21.47 -5.44
N GLN A 355 4.40 -20.53 -5.63
CA GLN A 355 4.66 -19.13 -5.28
C GLN A 355 5.01 -18.93 -3.81
N LEU A 356 6.03 -18.10 -3.58
CA LEU A 356 6.50 -17.76 -2.25
C LEU A 356 5.38 -17.13 -1.42
N LYS A 357 5.10 -17.75 -0.28
CA LYS A 357 4.21 -17.21 0.73
C LYS A 357 5.01 -16.51 1.82
N LEU A 358 4.35 -15.66 2.59
CA LEU A 358 5.00 -14.96 3.71
C LEU A 358 5.61 -15.93 4.72
N ALA A 359 5.02 -17.12 4.94
CA ALA A 359 5.58 -18.16 5.79
C ALA A 359 6.95 -18.64 5.30
N SER A 360 7.18 -18.73 3.98
CA SER A 360 8.49 -19.11 3.42
C SER A 360 9.55 -18.07 3.73
N TYR A 361 9.26 -16.78 3.55
CA TYR A 361 10.15 -15.69 3.93
C TYR A 361 10.40 -15.67 5.44
N ALA A 362 9.33 -15.75 6.24
CA ALA A 362 9.43 -15.75 7.70
C ALA A 362 10.28 -16.93 8.22
N ALA A 363 10.19 -18.11 7.59
CA ALA A 363 11.03 -19.25 7.94
C ALA A 363 12.51 -18.96 7.60
N MET A 364 12.80 -18.45 6.41
CA MET A 364 14.18 -18.12 6.01
C MET A 364 14.78 -17.01 6.89
N ASP A 365 14.00 -15.99 7.23
CA ASP A 365 14.45 -14.86 8.09
C ASP A 365 14.76 -15.28 9.53
N LEU A 366 14.21 -16.41 9.99
CA LEU A 366 14.50 -16.95 11.31
C LEU A 366 15.83 -17.71 11.38
N PHE A 367 16.45 -18.06 10.26
CA PHE A 367 17.78 -18.65 10.26
C PHE A 367 18.85 -17.57 10.45
N PRO A 368 19.88 -17.82 11.29
CA PRO A 368 21.02 -16.92 11.45
C PRO A 368 21.69 -16.57 10.12
N ASP A 369 22.38 -15.42 10.09
CA ASP A 369 23.09 -14.96 8.90
C ASP A 369 24.24 -15.88 8.45
N THR A 370 24.64 -16.81 9.30
CA THR A 370 25.62 -17.85 8.99
C THR A 370 25.10 -18.90 8.03
N TYR A 371 23.79 -19.01 7.84
CA TYR A 371 23.18 -20.00 6.94
C TYR A 371 23.21 -19.56 5.48
N THR A 372 23.51 -20.54 4.62
CA THR A 372 23.40 -20.43 3.17
C THR A 372 22.16 -21.19 2.69
N PHE A 373 21.38 -20.57 1.82
CA PHE A 373 20.20 -21.14 1.20
C PHE A 373 20.53 -21.62 -0.21
N TYR A 374 20.19 -22.87 -0.51
CA TYR A 374 20.33 -23.45 -1.85
C TYR A 374 18.93 -23.60 -2.45
N TYR A 375 18.58 -22.74 -3.39
CA TYR A 375 17.25 -22.74 -4.00
C TYR A 375 17.26 -23.46 -5.35
N ALA A 376 16.30 -24.36 -5.55
CA ALA A 376 16.01 -25.00 -6.82
C ALA A 376 14.51 -24.93 -7.15
N GLY A 377 14.21 -24.56 -8.38
CA GLY A 377 12.84 -24.44 -8.92
C GLY A 377 12.80 -24.82 -10.40
N ASP A 378 11.61 -24.72 -10.98
CA ASP A 378 11.42 -25.02 -12.39
C ASP A 378 12.10 -23.98 -13.30
N PHE A 379 12.51 -24.42 -14.49
CA PHE A 379 13.04 -23.54 -15.52
C PHE A 379 11.90 -23.03 -16.40
N ASP A 380 11.09 -22.17 -15.84
CA ASP A 380 10.03 -21.47 -16.54
C ASP A 380 9.98 -19.99 -16.09
N PRO A 381 9.22 -19.12 -16.76
CA PRO A 381 9.21 -17.70 -16.42
C PRO A 381 8.81 -17.39 -14.98
N GLU A 382 7.92 -18.19 -14.39
CA GLU A 382 7.44 -18.05 -13.03
C GLU A 382 8.51 -18.51 -12.02
N GLY A 383 9.12 -19.68 -12.24
CA GLY A 383 10.21 -20.21 -11.42
C GLY A 383 11.46 -19.32 -11.44
N LEU A 384 11.81 -18.76 -12.63
CA LEU A 384 12.91 -17.79 -12.72
C LEU A 384 12.61 -16.49 -11.97
N GLN A 385 11.35 -16.04 -11.97
CA GLN A 385 10.96 -14.86 -11.20
C GLN A 385 11.13 -15.10 -9.70
N ILE A 386 10.71 -16.26 -9.18
CA ILE A 386 10.88 -16.66 -7.80
C ILE A 386 12.38 -16.71 -7.44
N ALA A 387 13.18 -17.39 -8.27
CA ALA A 387 14.62 -17.47 -8.08
C ALA A 387 15.30 -16.09 -8.01
N GLN A 388 14.91 -15.19 -8.91
CA GLN A 388 15.40 -13.81 -8.93
C GLN A 388 15.02 -13.05 -7.66
N ASP A 389 13.78 -13.15 -7.21
CA ASP A 389 13.27 -12.41 -6.06
C ASP A 389 13.96 -12.90 -4.78
N LEU A 390 14.15 -14.20 -4.62
CA LEU A 390 14.94 -14.77 -3.53
C LEU A 390 16.40 -14.34 -3.56
N LYS A 391 17.02 -14.34 -4.74
CA LYS A 391 18.42 -13.90 -4.88
C LYS A 391 18.59 -12.43 -4.58
N LYS A 392 17.65 -11.58 -4.98
CA LYS A 392 17.65 -10.15 -4.64
C LYS A 392 17.48 -9.90 -3.15
N TRP A 393 16.63 -10.69 -2.49
CA TRP A 393 16.31 -10.53 -1.07
C TRP A 393 17.46 -10.99 -0.16
N TYR A 394 18.01 -12.19 -0.42
CA TYR A 394 19.02 -12.80 0.44
C TYR A 394 20.46 -12.62 -0.04
N GLY A 395 20.67 -12.03 -1.20
CA GLY A 395 22.00 -11.68 -1.72
C GLY A 395 22.96 -12.86 -1.82
N SER A 396 24.12 -12.76 -1.15
CA SER A 396 25.15 -13.80 -1.12
C SER A 396 24.73 -15.05 -0.36
N ARG A 397 23.77 -14.94 0.54
CA ARG A 397 23.23 -16.11 1.28
C ARG A 397 22.41 -17.05 0.40
N MET A 398 21.90 -16.58 -0.76
CA MET A 398 21.11 -17.37 -1.69
C MET A 398 21.97 -17.86 -2.85
N ILE A 399 22.05 -19.16 -3.01
CA ILE A 399 22.71 -19.85 -4.14
C ILE A 399 21.60 -20.48 -4.99
N LEU A 400 21.58 -20.15 -6.28
CA LEU A 400 20.68 -20.79 -7.23
C LEU A 400 21.28 -22.16 -7.62
N TRP A 401 20.63 -23.24 -7.19
CA TRP A 401 21.15 -24.60 -7.29
C TRP A 401 20.76 -25.21 -8.62
N ASN A 402 21.77 -25.61 -9.39
CA ASN A 402 21.62 -26.23 -10.72
C ASN A 402 20.94 -25.32 -11.80
N TYR A 403 20.99 -24.02 -11.66
CA TYR A 403 20.49 -23.12 -12.70
C TYR A 403 21.53 -22.92 -13.80
N THR A 404 21.84 -23.98 -14.56
CA THR A 404 22.75 -23.94 -15.71
C THR A 404 22.08 -24.47 -16.98
N LYS A 405 22.67 -24.11 -18.13
CA LYS A 405 22.19 -24.56 -19.45
C LYS A 405 22.12 -26.06 -19.57
N GLU A 406 23.11 -26.79 -19.00
CA GLU A 406 23.19 -28.26 -19.04
C GLU A 406 21.99 -28.90 -18.34
N TYR A 407 21.64 -28.39 -17.14
CA TYR A 407 20.48 -28.87 -16.40
C TYR A 407 19.16 -28.51 -17.05
N TYR A 408 19.07 -27.29 -17.64
CA TYR A 408 17.90 -26.91 -18.44
C TYR A 408 17.69 -27.91 -19.59
N GLN A 409 18.74 -28.23 -20.36
CA GLN A 409 18.63 -29.16 -21.50
C GLN A 409 18.21 -30.56 -21.08
N GLN A 410 18.69 -31.04 -19.93
CA GLN A 410 18.27 -32.34 -19.39
C GLN A 410 16.81 -32.35 -18.91
N ALA A 411 16.32 -31.20 -18.47
CA ALA A 411 14.99 -31.05 -17.88
C ALA A 411 13.92 -30.57 -18.91
N ILE A 412 14.31 -30.24 -20.14
CA ILE A 412 13.42 -29.66 -21.14
C ILE A 412 12.16 -30.51 -21.38
N SER A 413 11.02 -29.88 -21.54
CA SER A 413 9.73 -30.53 -21.80
C SER A 413 9.26 -30.30 -23.24
N ASP A 414 8.29 -31.10 -23.67
CA ASP A 414 7.65 -30.95 -25.00
C ASP A 414 6.57 -29.84 -25.00
N LEU A 415 6.30 -29.22 -23.85
CA LEU A 415 5.33 -28.12 -23.74
C LEU A 415 5.91 -26.85 -24.32
N THR A 416 5.06 -26.03 -24.94
CA THR A 416 5.48 -24.74 -25.51
C THR A 416 4.98 -23.60 -24.66
N LEU A 417 5.84 -22.62 -24.38
CA LEU A 417 5.49 -21.40 -23.66
C LEU A 417 4.60 -20.49 -24.53
N SER A 418 3.50 -20.02 -23.97
CA SER A 418 2.68 -19.01 -24.64
C SER A 418 3.43 -17.66 -24.78
N PRO A 419 3.09 -16.81 -25.77
CA PRO A 419 3.72 -15.49 -25.91
C PRO A 419 3.61 -14.63 -24.65
N ALA A 420 2.51 -14.72 -23.91
CA ALA A 420 2.31 -13.99 -22.66
C ALA A 420 3.27 -14.46 -21.55
N ARG A 421 3.60 -15.76 -21.47
CA ARG A 421 4.60 -16.26 -20.52
C ARG A 421 6.02 -15.89 -20.95
N ILE A 422 6.33 -15.93 -22.25
CA ILE A 422 7.63 -15.50 -22.79
C ILE A 422 7.89 -14.02 -22.44
N HIS A 423 6.88 -13.14 -22.56
CA HIS A 423 7.00 -11.73 -22.21
C HIS A 423 7.39 -11.50 -20.74
N LYS A 424 7.01 -12.41 -19.83
CA LYS A 424 7.42 -12.31 -18.40
C LYS A 424 8.93 -12.42 -18.23
N LEU A 425 9.65 -13.09 -19.13
CA LEU A 425 11.11 -13.20 -19.09
C LEU A 425 11.83 -11.86 -19.20
N GLU A 426 11.19 -10.82 -19.74
CA GLU A 426 11.77 -9.47 -19.80
C GLU A 426 12.14 -8.92 -18.43
N LYS A 427 11.40 -9.32 -17.39
CA LYS A 427 11.62 -8.91 -15.99
C LYS A 427 12.83 -9.57 -15.33
N ILE A 428 13.36 -10.66 -15.93
CA ILE A 428 14.54 -11.37 -15.40
C ILE A 428 15.79 -10.61 -15.81
N ILE A 429 16.49 -10.07 -14.81
CA ILE A 429 17.64 -9.16 -15.02
C ILE A 429 18.91 -9.56 -14.26
N ILE A 430 18.83 -10.48 -13.29
CA ILE A 430 20.03 -10.88 -12.52
C ILE A 430 20.94 -11.75 -13.39
N LYS A 431 22.27 -11.57 -13.23
CA LYS A 431 23.29 -12.24 -14.03
C LYS A 431 23.19 -13.75 -13.99
N ASP A 432 22.91 -14.29 -12.81
CA ASP A 432 22.86 -15.74 -12.53
C ASP A 432 21.77 -16.48 -13.33
N LEU A 433 20.76 -15.78 -13.85
CA LEU A 433 19.64 -16.34 -14.60
C LEU A 433 19.62 -15.98 -16.10
N LEU A 434 20.56 -15.14 -16.57
CA LEU A 434 20.54 -14.67 -17.97
C LEU A 434 20.74 -15.79 -18.96
N GLU A 435 21.57 -16.78 -18.63
CA GLU A 435 21.81 -17.94 -19.50
C GLU A 435 20.52 -18.76 -19.70
N ILE A 436 19.85 -19.10 -18.59
CA ILE A 436 18.57 -19.83 -18.64
C ILE A 436 17.47 -19.02 -19.34
N LYS A 437 17.40 -17.71 -19.06
CA LYS A 437 16.49 -16.82 -19.79
C LYS A 437 16.72 -16.90 -21.30
N GLN A 438 17.97 -16.90 -21.74
CA GLN A 438 18.28 -17.00 -23.19
C GLN A 438 17.87 -18.36 -23.75
N CYS A 439 18.06 -19.45 -23.01
CA CYS A 439 17.59 -20.78 -23.41
C CYS A 439 16.06 -20.78 -23.58
N LEU A 440 15.31 -20.24 -22.62
CA LEU A 440 13.84 -20.17 -22.68
C LEU A 440 13.34 -19.30 -23.82
N LEU A 441 14.04 -18.21 -24.17
CA LEU A 441 13.70 -17.34 -25.31
C LEU A 441 13.94 -18.05 -26.65
N THR A 442 14.98 -18.87 -26.73
CA THR A 442 15.38 -19.58 -27.96
C THR A 442 14.51 -20.80 -28.18
N GLU A 443 14.45 -21.69 -27.21
CA GLU A 443 13.76 -22.98 -27.31
C GLU A 443 12.24 -22.85 -27.15
N LYS A 444 11.77 -21.89 -26.35
CA LYS A 444 10.36 -21.65 -25.99
C LYS A 444 9.69 -22.84 -25.28
N HIS A 445 10.48 -23.68 -24.66
CA HIS A 445 10.03 -24.84 -23.90
C HIS A 445 10.41 -24.67 -22.42
N PRO A 446 9.48 -24.86 -21.47
CA PRO A 446 9.82 -24.91 -20.07
C PRO A 446 10.55 -26.21 -19.74
N ALA A 447 11.30 -26.23 -18.66
CA ALA A 447 11.95 -27.43 -18.16
C ALA A 447 11.62 -27.64 -16.67
N TYR A 448 11.44 -28.88 -16.24
CA TYR A 448 10.87 -29.21 -14.94
C TYR A 448 11.88 -30.00 -14.08
N GLN A 449 11.93 -29.63 -12.78
CA GLN A 449 12.85 -30.21 -11.79
C GLN A 449 12.76 -31.73 -11.73
N GLU A 450 11.57 -32.30 -11.90
CA GLU A 450 11.35 -33.76 -11.76
C GLU A 450 12.17 -34.58 -12.72
N LYS A 451 12.60 -34.03 -13.85
CA LYS A 451 13.45 -34.74 -14.81
C LYS A 451 14.92 -34.85 -14.40
N ILE A 452 15.35 -34.00 -13.45
CA ILE A 452 16.75 -33.90 -13.02
C ILE A 452 16.96 -34.14 -11.53
N LEU A 453 16.04 -34.82 -10.85
CA LEU A 453 16.12 -35.01 -9.40
C LEU A 453 17.39 -35.71 -8.96
N ASP A 454 17.89 -36.63 -9.76
CA ASP A 454 19.15 -37.34 -9.47
C ASP A 454 20.40 -36.48 -9.59
N SER A 455 20.31 -35.38 -10.32
CA SER A 455 21.41 -34.42 -10.51
C SER A 455 21.61 -33.48 -9.31
N TYR A 456 20.62 -33.40 -8.40
CA TYR A 456 20.75 -32.63 -7.17
C TYR A 456 21.64 -33.42 -6.18
N LEU A 457 22.92 -33.13 -6.24
CA LEU A 457 23.90 -33.75 -5.35
C LEU A 457 24.17 -32.83 -4.18
N ILE A 458 23.89 -33.28 -2.99
CA ILE A 458 24.36 -32.68 -1.75
C ILE A 458 25.70 -33.35 -1.47
N GLU A 459 26.77 -32.70 -1.91
CA GLU A 459 28.09 -33.13 -1.52
C GLU A 459 28.20 -33.03 0.00
N THR A 460 28.43 -34.12 0.67
CA THR A 460 28.97 -34.09 2.02
C THR A 460 30.29 -33.34 1.89
N LEU A 461 30.30 -32.07 2.22
CA LEU A 461 31.52 -31.30 2.43
C LEU A 461 32.22 -31.98 3.62
N ALA A 462 32.87 -33.13 3.30
CA ALA A 462 33.82 -33.74 4.17
C ALA A 462 35.03 -32.82 4.18
N ASP A 463 35.30 -32.30 5.39
CA ASP A 463 36.50 -31.62 5.89
C ASP A 463 36.72 -30.17 5.47
#